data_fbf3aa32192dd3a9dc5183d52247ca4b
#
_entry.id   fbf3aa32192dd3a9dc5183d52247ca4b
#
_cell.length_a   1.000
_cell.length_b   1.000
_cell.length_c   1.000
_cell.angle_alpha   90.00
_cell.angle_beta   90.00
_cell.angle_gamma   90.00
#
_symmetry.space_group_name_H-M   'P 1'
#
loop_
_entity.id
_entity.type
_entity.pdbx_description
1 polymer ?
#
loop_
_entity_poly.entity_id
_entity_poly.type
_entity_poly.pdbx_seq_one_letter_code
_entity_poly.pdbx_strand_id
1 'polypeptide(L)' 'MLKIAVVEDQTEVRESLSQFIRQYAGEQGLQAEVEPFADGAVIAEGYQPG' A
#
# COMPACT_ATOMS: atom_id res chain seq x y z
N MET A 1 14.32 2.82 -0.97
CA MET A 1 12.98 2.82 -0.37
C MET A 1 12.03 1.98 -1.20
N LEU A 2 11.22 1.18 -0.53
CA LEU A 2 10.22 0.36 -1.19
C LEU A 2 8.88 1.10 -1.24
N LYS A 3 8.21 1.03 -2.37
CA LYS A 3 6.86 1.56 -2.50
C LYS A 3 5.91 0.38 -2.65
N ILE A 4 4.96 0.29 -1.75
CA ILE A 4 4.04 -0.83 -1.69
C ILE A 4 2.62 -0.32 -1.88
N ALA A 5 1.93 -0.82 -2.88
CA ALA A 5 0.53 -0.45 -3.10
C ALA A 5 -0.37 -1.51 -2.45
N VAL A 6 -1.30 -1.07 -1.65
CA VAL A 6 -2.29 -1.95 -1.01
C VAL A 6 -3.63 -1.66 -1.67
N VAL A 7 -4.13 -2.63 -2.43
CA VAL A 7 -5.40 -2.50 -3.14
C VAL A 7 -6.46 -3.33 -2.42
N GLU A 8 -7.43 -2.66 -1.83
CA GLU A 8 -8.50 -3.34 -1.11
C GLU A 8 -9.70 -2.40 -1.01
N ASP A 9 -10.86 -2.86 -1.43
CA ASP A 9 -12.07 -2.05 -1.42
C ASP A 9 -12.70 -1.93 -0.04
N GLN A 10 -12.40 -2.83 0.88
CA GLN A 10 -12.89 -2.74 2.26
C GLN A 10 -11.93 -1.90 3.09
N THR A 11 -12.44 -0.79 3.63
CA THR A 11 -11.61 0.17 4.34
C THR A 11 -10.88 -0.45 5.53
N GLU A 12 -11.57 -1.24 6.33
CA GLU A 12 -10.97 -1.84 7.53
C GLU A 12 -9.84 -2.80 7.16
N VAL A 13 -10.04 -3.60 6.11
CA VAL A 13 -9.02 -4.52 5.66
C VAL A 13 -7.83 -3.75 5.09
N ARG A 14 -8.11 -2.72 4.30
CA ARG A 14 -7.06 -1.90 3.70
C ARG A 14 -6.18 -1.25 4.77
N GLU A 15 -6.80 -0.70 5.80
CA GLU A 15 -6.06 -0.07 6.88
C GLU A 15 -5.25 -1.08 7.69
N SER A 16 -5.83 -2.25 7.95
CA SER A 16 -5.12 -3.31 8.69
C SER A 16 -3.90 -3.79 7.92
N LEU A 17 -4.04 -4.00 6.62
CA LEU A 17 -2.93 -4.42 5.78
C LEU A 17 -1.83 -3.36 5.74
N SER A 18 -2.22 -2.10 5.61
CA SER A 18 -1.25 -1.02 5.56
C SER A 18 -0.45 -0.93 6.86
N GLN A 19 -1.13 -1.03 8.00
CA GLN A 19 -0.47 -1.01 9.29
C GLN A 19 0.46 -2.21 9.48
N PHE A 20 0.01 -3.38 9.07
CA PHE A 20 0.82 -4.59 9.16
C PHE A 20 2.12 -4.45 8.37
N ILE A 21 2.02 -3.94 7.16
CA ILE A 21 3.18 -3.78 6.29
C ILE A 21 4.15 -2.75 6.88
N ARG A 22 3.62 -1.64 7.39
CA ARG A 22 4.47 -0.62 8.01
C ARG A 22 5.19 -1.15 9.24
N GLN A 23 4.48 -1.92 10.05
CA GLN A 23 5.07 -2.51 11.24
C GLN A 23 6.16 -3.51 10.88
N TYR A 24 5.89 -4.37 9.89
CA TYR A 24 6.86 -5.35 9.45
C TYR A 24 8.12 -4.67 8.92
N ALA A 25 7.94 -3.65 8.09
CA ALA A 25 9.07 -2.91 7.53
C ALA A 25 9.90 -2.25 8.63
N GLY A 26 9.24 -1.68 9.63
CA GLY A 26 9.93 -1.07 10.76
C GLY A 26 10.75 -2.08 11.54
N GLU A 27 10.20 -3.27 11.78
CA GLU A 27 10.90 -4.32 12.51
C GLU A 27 12.11 -4.84 11.74
N GLN A 28 12.03 -4.84 10.43
CA GLN A 28 13.13 -5.31 9.58
C GLN A 28 14.13 -4.20 9.24
N GLY A 29 13.90 -2.99 9.73
CA GLY A 29 14.77 -1.87 9.41
C GLY A 29 14.70 -1.42 7.97
N LEU A 30 13.59 -1.69 7.29
CA LEU A 30 13.38 -1.31 5.90
C LEU A 30 12.65 0.01 5.81
N GLN A 31 13.01 0.81 4.82
CA GLN A 31 12.27 2.01 4.50
C GLN A 31 11.22 1.67 3.45
N ALA A 32 9.95 1.77 3.84
CA ALA A 32 8.85 1.44 2.96
C ALA A 32 7.79 2.52 3.02
N GLU A 33 7.24 2.85 1.86
CA GLU A 33 6.11 3.75 1.74
C GLU A 33 4.91 2.93 1.29
N VAL A 34 3.83 3.00 2.06
CA VAL A 34 2.62 2.24 1.78
C VAL A 34 1.57 3.18 1.22
N GLU A 35 1.05 2.88 0.04
CA GLU A 35 0.01 3.67 -0.59
C GLU A 35 -1.26 2.83 -0.67
N PRO A 36 -2.29 3.16 0.12
CA PRO A 36 -3.55 2.44 0.08
C PRO A 36 -4.46 2.94 -1.04
N PHE A 37 -5.11 2.02 -1.73
CA PHE A 37 -6.05 2.32 -2.80
C PHE A 37 -7.33 1.54 -2.59
N ALA A 38 -8.46 2.19 -2.89
CA ALA A 38 -9.77 1.58 -2.70
C ALA A 38 -10.07 0.46 -3.70
N ASP A 39 -9.57 0.58 -4.94
CA ASP A 39 -9.71 -0.50 -5.91
C ASP A 39 -8.64 -0.38 -6.98
N GLY A 40 -8.49 -1.46 -7.77
CA GLY A 40 -7.45 -1.52 -8.78
C GLY A 40 -7.66 -0.56 -9.95
N ALA A 41 -8.89 -0.16 -10.22
CA ALA A 41 -9.16 0.79 -11.28
C ALA A 41 -8.53 2.14 -10.99
N VAL A 42 -8.51 2.54 -9.72
CA VAL A 42 -7.87 3.78 -9.32
C VAL A 42 -6.38 3.76 -9.65
N ILE A 43 -5.73 2.63 -9.38
CA ILE A 43 -4.32 2.48 -9.72
C ILE A 43 -4.13 2.53 -11.24
N ALA A 44 -4.98 1.82 -11.98
CA ALA A 44 -4.87 1.77 -13.43
C ALA A 44 -5.04 3.14 -14.06
N GLU A 45 -5.96 3.94 -13.55
CA GLU A 45 -6.19 5.29 -14.07
C GLU A 45 -5.10 6.26 -13.65
N GLY A 46 -4.59 6.13 -12.44
CA GLY A 46 -3.55 7.01 -11.92
C GLY A 46 -2.15 6.62 -12.31
N TYR A 47 -1.96 5.42 -12.82
CA TYR A 47 -0.64 4.93 -13.17
C TYR A 47 -0.19 5.50 -14.51
N GLN A 48 0.94 6.13 -14.51
CA GLN A 48 1.51 6.74 -15.71
C GLN A 48 2.81 6.02 -16.03
N PRO A 49 2.79 5.06 -16.95
CA PRO A 49 4.02 4.37 -17.31
C PRO A 49 4.95 5.31 -18.07
N GLY A 50 6.15 5.30 -17.69
CA GLY A 50 7.17 6.09 -18.37
C GLY A 50 7.60 7.32 -17.67
#